data_36d9788e882c1f41f735ae58946337cd
#
_entry.id   36d9788e882c1f41f735ae58946337cd
#
_cell.length_a   1.000
_cell.length_b   1.000
_cell.length_c   1.000
_cell.angle_alpha   90.00
_cell.angle_beta   90.00
_cell.angle_gamma   90.00
#
_symmetry.space_group_name_H-M   'P 1'
#
loop_
_entity.id
_entity.type
_entity.pdbx_description
1 polymer ?
#
loop_
_entity_poly.entity_id
_entity_poly.type
_entity_poly.pdbx_seq_one_letter_code
_entity_poly.pdbx_strand_id
1 'polypeptide(L)'
;MTEWNHILKRKDYAPEEPSRLVVNLIPALEKKGAKRILDLGCGAGRNTLYLAEKGFEVHGIDVSETALKTTKKRLEKRKLKAELVKGDMKALPYSNSCFDAIICINAIYHQRRMQIEKTVSEIFRTLRKGGVFLANFHSKRSSRYGKGIKVEEDTFMDEFGPEKGILHHYVDKEELRKLFKDFEKVNLKIEEEKVDNYLRSRIIAVVEK
;
A
#
# COMPACT_ATOMS: atom_id res chain seq x y z
N MET A 1 14.81 -5.00 -14.85
CA MET A 1 13.33 -4.76 -14.83
C MET A 1 12.80 -5.44 -13.60
N THR A 2 11.92 -4.78 -12.84
CA THR A 2 11.30 -5.38 -11.66
C THR A 2 10.28 -6.43 -12.09
N GLU A 3 10.09 -7.48 -11.29
CA GLU A 3 9.08 -8.53 -11.52
C GLU A 3 7.68 -7.92 -11.68
N TRP A 4 7.39 -6.84 -10.96
CA TRP A 4 6.15 -6.07 -11.04
C TRP A 4 5.85 -5.50 -12.43
N ASN A 5 6.87 -5.25 -13.28
CA ASN A 5 6.63 -4.80 -14.65
C ASN A 5 5.88 -5.83 -15.51
N HIS A 6 5.99 -7.12 -15.21
CA HIS A 6 5.26 -8.18 -15.90
C HIS A 6 3.87 -8.38 -15.30
N ILE A 7 3.78 -8.41 -13.98
CA ILE A 7 2.53 -8.65 -13.25
C ILE A 7 1.52 -7.54 -13.55
N LEU A 8 1.93 -6.28 -13.49
CA LEU A 8 1.06 -5.12 -13.70
C LEU A 8 0.66 -4.86 -15.17
N LYS A 9 1.08 -5.69 -16.12
CA LYS A 9 0.50 -5.76 -17.47
C LYS A 9 -0.82 -6.52 -17.52
N ARG A 10 -1.09 -7.37 -16.54
CA ARG A 10 -2.30 -8.18 -16.49
C ARG A 10 -3.48 -7.33 -16.00
N LYS A 11 -4.66 -7.51 -16.60
CA LYS A 11 -5.86 -6.74 -16.24
C LYS A 11 -6.31 -6.97 -14.80
N ASP A 12 -6.18 -8.21 -14.29
CA ASP A 12 -6.53 -8.60 -12.93
C ASP A 12 -5.65 -7.91 -11.86
N TYR A 13 -4.44 -7.46 -12.23
CA TYR A 13 -3.53 -6.69 -11.38
C TYR A 13 -3.60 -5.17 -11.59
N ALA A 14 -4.44 -4.72 -12.51
CA ALA A 14 -4.64 -3.30 -12.83
C ALA A 14 -6.12 -2.89 -12.74
N PRO A 15 -6.81 -3.18 -11.62
CA PRO A 15 -8.22 -2.81 -11.46
C PRO A 15 -8.41 -1.30 -11.61
N GLU A 16 -9.61 -0.87 -12.00
CA GLU A 16 -9.95 0.55 -12.12
C GLU A 16 -10.70 1.08 -10.90
N GLU A 17 -11.47 0.21 -10.25
CA GLU A 17 -12.22 0.58 -9.05
C GLU A 17 -11.30 0.87 -7.86
N PRO A 18 -11.52 1.97 -7.15
CA PRO A 18 -10.75 2.31 -5.97
C PRO A 18 -10.95 1.29 -4.85
N SER A 19 -9.96 1.15 -4.01
CA SER A 19 -10.09 0.32 -2.81
C SER A 19 -11.16 0.89 -1.87
N ARG A 20 -12.06 0.03 -1.38
CA ARG A 20 -13.06 0.41 -0.35
C ARG A 20 -12.40 1.00 0.89
N LEU A 21 -11.18 0.57 1.24
CA LEU A 21 -10.43 1.13 2.36
C LEU A 21 -10.12 2.60 2.16
N VAL A 22 -9.75 2.98 0.93
CA VAL A 22 -9.47 4.37 0.57
C VAL A 22 -10.76 5.18 0.52
N VAL A 23 -11.82 4.64 -0.11
CA VAL A 23 -13.14 5.30 -0.17
C VAL A 23 -13.64 5.61 1.25
N ASN A 24 -13.55 4.66 2.17
CA ASN A 24 -14.01 4.81 3.55
C ASN A 24 -13.15 5.77 4.39
N LEU A 25 -11.92 6.05 3.96
CA LEU A 25 -11.02 6.98 4.66
C LEU A 25 -11.33 8.44 4.32
N ILE A 26 -11.88 8.74 3.14
CA ILE A 26 -12.09 10.10 2.63
C ILE A 26 -12.80 11.02 3.63
N PRO A 27 -13.95 10.66 4.24
CA PRO A 27 -14.64 11.56 5.16
C PRO A 27 -13.77 11.99 6.36
N ALA A 28 -12.90 11.09 6.84
CA ALA A 28 -11.98 11.41 7.93
C ALA A 28 -10.86 12.34 7.48
N LEU A 29 -10.35 12.18 6.25
CA LEU A 29 -9.35 13.06 5.67
C LEU A 29 -9.91 14.47 5.41
N GLU A 30 -11.11 14.56 4.85
CA GLU A 30 -11.81 15.84 4.62
C GLU A 30 -12.06 16.58 5.94
N LYS A 31 -12.55 15.88 6.96
CA LYS A 31 -12.74 16.44 8.30
C LYS A 31 -11.45 16.98 8.93
N LYS A 32 -10.32 16.33 8.65
CA LYS A 32 -8.99 16.77 9.08
C LYS A 32 -8.43 17.92 8.21
N GLY A 33 -9.08 18.30 7.13
CA GLY A 33 -8.58 19.28 6.17
C GLY A 33 -7.35 18.82 5.42
N ALA A 34 -7.21 17.49 5.22
CA ALA A 34 -6.11 16.92 4.46
C ALA A 34 -6.12 17.44 3.01
N LYS A 35 -4.95 17.71 2.47
CA LYS A 35 -4.79 18.22 1.09
C LYS A 35 -3.85 17.35 0.28
N ARG A 36 -2.70 16.99 0.84
CA ARG A 36 -1.60 16.34 0.14
C ARG A 36 -1.48 14.87 0.55
N ILE A 37 -1.67 13.96 -0.42
CA ILE A 37 -1.74 12.52 -0.17
C ILE A 37 -0.71 11.79 -1.01
N LEU A 38 0.02 10.83 -0.40
CA LEU A 38 0.89 9.90 -1.08
C LEU A 38 0.18 8.55 -1.26
N ASP A 39 0.10 8.07 -2.50
CA ASP A 39 -0.26 6.70 -2.85
C ASP A 39 1.02 5.89 -3.05
N LEU A 40 1.39 5.11 -2.03
CA LEU A 40 2.64 4.38 -1.92
C LEU A 40 2.50 2.97 -2.50
N GLY A 41 3.21 2.67 -3.58
CA GLY A 41 2.96 1.49 -4.40
C GLY A 41 1.67 1.65 -5.20
N CYS A 42 1.55 2.78 -5.92
CA CYS A 42 0.29 3.19 -6.57
C CYS A 42 -0.17 2.26 -7.71
N GLY A 43 0.74 1.41 -8.23
CA GLY A 43 0.43 0.47 -9.31
C GLY A 43 -0.14 1.17 -10.54
N ALA A 44 -1.25 0.62 -11.07
CA ALA A 44 -1.97 1.18 -12.23
C ALA A 44 -2.91 2.36 -11.88
N GLY A 45 -2.80 2.91 -10.66
CA GLY A 45 -3.35 4.22 -10.29
C GLY A 45 -4.81 4.24 -9.84
N ARG A 46 -5.45 3.11 -9.52
CA ARG A 46 -6.87 3.11 -9.13
C ARG A 46 -7.20 4.05 -7.97
N ASN A 47 -6.35 4.09 -6.94
CA ASN A 47 -6.52 4.98 -5.79
C ASN A 47 -6.02 6.39 -6.12
N THR A 48 -4.91 6.51 -6.83
CA THR A 48 -4.37 7.80 -7.30
C THR A 48 -5.42 8.59 -8.08
N LEU A 49 -6.09 7.96 -9.05
CA LEU A 49 -7.14 8.61 -9.83
C LEU A 49 -8.32 9.03 -8.94
N TYR A 50 -8.79 8.13 -8.10
CA TYR A 50 -9.91 8.40 -7.20
C TYR A 50 -9.63 9.56 -6.23
N LEU A 51 -8.44 9.61 -5.65
CA LEU A 51 -8.03 10.71 -4.78
C LEU A 51 -7.95 12.04 -5.55
N ALA A 52 -7.41 12.02 -6.78
CA ALA A 52 -7.38 13.20 -7.64
C ALA A 52 -8.78 13.68 -8.04
N GLU A 53 -9.74 12.77 -8.31
CA GLU A 53 -11.15 13.08 -8.54
C GLU A 53 -11.81 13.75 -7.32
N LYS A 54 -11.35 13.41 -6.11
CA LYS A 54 -11.82 14.04 -4.86
C LYS A 54 -11.17 15.41 -4.58
N GLY A 55 -10.28 15.87 -5.45
CA GLY A 55 -9.65 17.19 -5.36
C GLY A 55 -8.40 17.23 -4.46
N PHE A 56 -7.85 16.09 -4.05
CA PHE A 56 -6.59 16.07 -3.32
C PHE A 56 -5.39 16.33 -4.24
N GLU A 57 -4.34 16.92 -3.69
CA GLU A 57 -3.01 16.94 -4.30
C GLU A 57 -2.39 15.55 -4.12
N VAL A 58 -2.29 14.78 -5.20
CA VAL A 58 -1.89 13.38 -5.14
C VAL A 58 -0.51 13.16 -5.69
N HIS A 59 0.32 12.46 -4.92
CA HIS A 59 1.59 11.90 -5.37
C HIS A 59 1.47 10.38 -5.43
N GLY A 60 1.83 9.77 -6.56
CA GLY A 60 1.90 8.32 -6.72
C GLY A 60 3.34 7.87 -6.90
N ILE A 61 3.79 6.91 -6.10
CA ILE A 61 5.12 6.33 -6.24
C ILE A 61 5.03 4.83 -6.46
N ASP A 62 5.79 4.31 -7.42
CA ASP A 62 5.90 2.88 -7.69
C ASP A 62 7.27 2.55 -8.29
N VAL A 63 7.75 1.33 -8.08
CA VAL A 63 8.99 0.82 -8.69
C VAL A 63 8.79 0.41 -10.15
N SER A 64 7.55 0.15 -10.55
CA SER A 64 7.17 -0.32 -11.88
C SER A 64 6.92 0.85 -12.84
N GLU A 65 7.81 1.02 -13.79
CA GLU A 65 7.61 1.99 -14.87
C GLU A 65 6.37 1.68 -15.73
N THR A 66 6.05 0.40 -15.91
CA THR A 66 4.86 -0.04 -16.64
C THR A 66 3.58 0.43 -15.92
N ALA A 67 3.54 0.31 -14.61
CA ALA A 67 2.43 0.78 -13.79
C ALA A 67 2.25 2.31 -13.90
N LEU A 68 3.33 3.05 -13.71
CA LEU A 68 3.30 4.51 -13.80
C LEU A 68 2.87 5.01 -15.19
N LYS A 69 3.31 4.37 -16.28
CA LYS A 69 2.83 4.67 -17.64
C LYS A 69 1.33 4.43 -17.78
N THR A 70 0.81 3.36 -17.18
CA THR A 70 -0.64 3.07 -17.18
C THR A 70 -1.40 4.12 -16.38
N THR A 71 -0.92 4.47 -15.20
CA THR A 71 -1.51 5.51 -14.34
C THR A 71 -1.56 6.85 -15.06
N LYS A 72 -0.45 7.25 -15.71
CA LYS A 72 -0.36 8.51 -16.47
C LYS A 72 -1.42 8.56 -17.59
N LYS A 73 -1.52 7.50 -18.41
CA LYS A 73 -2.54 7.40 -19.47
C LYS A 73 -3.97 7.53 -18.93
N ARG A 74 -4.26 6.89 -17.78
CA ARG A 74 -5.57 6.96 -17.12
C ARG A 74 -5.88 8.36 -16.62
N LEU A 75 -4.90 9.06 -16.00
CA LEU A 75 -5.03 10.45 -15.57
C LEU A 75 -5.30 11.39 -16.75
N GLU A 76 -4.54 11.27 -17.84
CA GLU A 76 -4.73 12.04 -19.07
C GLU A 76 -6.14 11.85 -19.66
N LYS A 77 -6.60 10.60 -19.78
CA LYS A 77 -7.94 10.26 -20.26
C LYS A 77 -9.06 10.93 -19.44
N ARG A 78 -8.88 11.04 -18.13
CA ARG A 78 -9.86 11.63 -17.19
C ARG A 78 -9.62 13.11 -16.93
N LYS A 79 -8.61 13.74 -17.55
CA LYS A 79 -8.19 15.14 -17.34
C LYS A 79 -7.85 15.43 -15.87
N LEU A 80 -7.30 14.45 -15.18
CA LEU A 80 -6.86 14.54 -13.78
C LEU A 80 -5.36 14.81 -13.70
N LYS A 81 -4.92 15.34 -12.56
CA LYS A 81 -3.50 15.61 -12.28
C LYS A 81 -3.06 14.85 -11.04
N ALA A 82 -1.90 14.25 -11.12
CA ALA A 82 -1.16 13.70 -9.98
C ALA A 82 0.34 13.71 -10.31
N GLU A 83 1.18 13.79 -9.31
CA GLU A 83 2.62 13.69 -9.47
C GLU A 83 3.03 12.20 -9.40
N LEU A 84 3.68 11.70 -10.44
CA LEU A 84 4.09 10.29 -10.52
C LEU A 84 5.60 10.18 -10.46
N VAL A 85 6.08 9.42 -9.49
CA VAL A 85 7.51 9.21 -9.24
C VAL A 85 7.85 7.73 -9.33
N LYS A 86 8.89 7.39 -10.10
CA LYS A 86 9.49 6.07 -10.04
C LYS A 86 10.45 6.02 -8.87
N GLY A 87 10.16 5.19 -7.87
CA GLY A 87 10.95 5.13 -6.66
C GLY A 87 10.67 3.92 -5.80
N ASP A 88 11.53 3.70 -4.83
CA ASP A 88 11.43 2.63 -3.85
C ASP A 88 10.84 3.18 -2.53
N MET A 89 9.85 2.49 -1.98
CA MET A 89 9.19 2.90 -0.74
C MET A 89 10.11 2.90 0.48
N LYS A 90 11.27 2.26 0.39
CA LYS A 90 12.32 2.24 1.42
C LYS A 90 13.20 3.50 1.42
N ALA A 91 13.06 4.37 0.43
CA ALA A 91 13.83 5.62 0.30
C ALA A 91 12.98 6.63 -0.46
N LEU A 92 12.11 7.31 0.25
CA LEU A 92 11.15 8.25 -0.35
C LEU A 92 11.82 9.58 -0.72
N PRO A 93 11.71 10.03 -1.98
CA PRO A 93 12.33 11.28 -2.44
C PRO A 93 11.52 12.51 -2.01
N TYR A 94 11.06 12.54 -0.76
CA TYR A 94 10.23 13.60 -0.21
C TYR A 94 10.82 14.15 1.08
N SER A 95 10.55 15.41 1.34
CA SER A 95 10.93 16.09 2.59
C SER A 95 10.19 15.52 3.80
N ASN A 96 10.73 15.77 4.99
CA ASN A 96 10.04 15.41 6.24
C ASN A 96 8.69 16.14 6.33
N SER A 97 7.70 15.48 6.92
CA SER A 97 6.40 16.08 7.29
C SER A 97 5.70 16.81 6.13
N CYS A 98 5.71 16.22 4.92
CA CYS A 98 5.15 16.84 3.72
C CYS A 98 3.78 16.29 3.30
N PHE A 99 3.31 15.18 3.88
CA PHE A 99 2.02 14.57 3.54
C PHE A 99 1.04 14.61 4.71
N ASP A 100 -0.23 14.87 4.40
CA ASP A 100 -1.35 14.81 5.32
C ASP A 100 -1.83 13.39 5.53
N ALA A 101 -1.75 12.61 4.47
CA ALA A 101 -2.03 11.18 4.51
C ALA A 101 -1.10 10.41 3.57
N ILE A 102 -0.85 9.16 3.93
CA ILE A 102 -0.17 8.17 3.09
C ILE A 102 -1.05 6.93 3.04
N ILE A 103 -1.30 6.41 1.85
CA ILE A 103 -1.97 5.13 1.67
C ILE A 103 -1.02 4.12 1.04
N CYS A 104 -1.09 2.86 1.48
CA CYS A 104 -0.32 1.76 0.89
C CYS A 104 -1.20 0.50 0.81
N ILE A 105 -1.83 0.29 -0.34
CA ILE A 105 -2.81 -0.76 -0.53
C ILE A 105 -2.27 -1.88 -1.41
N ASN A 106 -2.22 -3.09 -0.84
CA ASN A 106 -1.70 -4.31 -1.49
C ASN A 106 -0.24 -4.17 -1.97
N ALA A 107 0.62 -3.52 -1.21
CA ALA A 107 2.01 -3.29 -1.62
C ALA A 107 3.04 -3.55 -0.50
N ILE A 108 2.87 -3.02 0.71
CA ILE A 108 3.90 -2.99 1.74
C ILE A 108 4.38 -4.39 2.18
N TYR A 109 3.54 -5.39 2.11
CA TYR A 109 3.86 -6.76 2.54
C TYR A 109 4.64 -7.58 1.50
N HIS A 110 4.91 -7.02 0.32
CA HIS A 110 5.77 -7.65 -0.70
C HIS A 110 7.26 -7.36 -0.46
N GLN A 111 7.65 -7.37 0.80
CA GLN A 111 9.00 -7.07 1.26
C GLN A 111 9.42 -8.03 2.38
N ARG A 112 10.73 -8.10 2.64
CA ARG A 112 11.26 -8.70 3.86
C ARG A 112 10.96 -7.83 5.06
N ARG A 113 10.88 -8.40 6.25
CA ARG A 113 10.57 -7.69 7.50
C ARG A 113 11.41 -6.42 7.69
N MET A 114 12.74 -6.52 7.60
CA MET A 114 13.61 -5.34 7.73
C MET A 114 13.30 -4.23 6.71
N GLN A 115 12.86 -4.62 5.52
CA GLN A 115 12.48 -3.65 4.49
C GLN A 115 11.15 -2.96 4.82
N ILE A 116 10.20 -3.69 5.42
CA ILE A 116 8.94 -3.11 5.91
C ILE A 116 9.23 -2.11 7.04
N GLU A 117 10.12 -2.44 7.99
CA GLU A 117 10.53 -1.54 9.05
C GLU A 117 11.13 -0.23 8.48
N LYS A 118 12.00 -0.34 7.48
CA LYS A 118 12.56 0.83 6.79
C LYS A 118 11.49 1.64 6.05
N THR A 119 10.55 0.98 5.39
CA THR A 119 9.42 1.63 4.72
C THR A 119 8.56 2.39 5.73
N VAL A 120 8.24 1.80 6.89
CA VAL A 120 7.47 2.47 7.95
C VAL A 120 8.21 3.67 8.53
N SER A 121 9.53 3.59 8.67
CA SER A 121 10.36 4.73 9.07
C SER A 121 10.26 5.89 8.07
N GLU A 122 10.29 5.61 6.76
CA GLU A 122 10.13 6.63 5.71
C GLU A 122 8.71 7.22 5.69
N ILE A 123 7.69 6.39 5.92
CA ILE A 123 6.31 6.83 6.09
C ILE A 123 6.22 7.78 7.28
N PHE A 124 6.75 7.37 8.43
CA PHE A 124 6.76 8.22 9.64
C PHE A 124 7.50 9.54 9.38
N ARG A 125 8.66 9.50 8.73
CA ARG A 125 9.44 10.68 8.42
C ARG A 125 8.66 11.68 7.55
N THR A 126 8.02 11.18 6.48
CA THR A 126 7.36 12.02 5.47
C THR A 126 5.93 12.43 5.85
N LEU A 127 5.29 11.71 6.76
CA LEU A 127 3.98 12.06 7.29
C LEU A 127 4.10 13.22 8.30
N ARG A 128 3.24 14.23 8.20
CA ARG A 128 3.20 15.34 9.15
C ARG A 128 2.58 14.90 10.48
N LYS A 129 2.79 15.67 11.53
CA LYS A 129 2.12 15.47 12.82
C LYS A 129 0.60 15.54 12.65
N GLY A 130 -0.14 14.58 13.24
CA GLY A 130 -1.58 14.40 13.06
C GLY A 130 -1.98 13.81 11.70
N GLY A 131 -0.99 13.49 10.84
CA GLY A 131 -1.20 12.84 9.55
C GLY A 131 -1.58 11.37 9.70
N VAL A 132 -2.26 10.82 8.70
CA VAL A 132 -2.84 9.47 8.74
C VAL A 132 -2.14 8.54 7.76
N PHE A 133 -1.77 7.35 8.21
CA PHE A 133 -1.32 6.28 7.35
C PHE A 133 -2.34 5.14 7.32
N LEU A 134 -2.75 4.72 6.12
CA LEU A 134 -3.61 3.57 5.86
C LEU A 134 -2.86 2.51 5.09
N ALA A 135 -2.83 1.28 5.60
CA ALA A 135 -2.32 0.12 4.88
C ALA A 135 -3.11 -1.15 5.18
N ASN A 136 -2.95 -2.15 4.33
CA ASN A 136 -3.36 -3.51 4.62
C ASN A 136 -2.18 -4.46 4.57
N PHE A 137 -2.22 -5.47 5.44
CA PHE A 137 -1.19 -6.51 5.57
C PHE A 137 -1.82 -7.89 5.45
N HIS A 138 -1.04 -8.89 5.02
CA HIS A 138 -1.45 -10.29 5.13
C HIS A 138 -1.40 -10.74 6.59
N SER A 139 -2.48 -11.35 7.06
CA SER A 139 -2.56 -11.90 8.42
C SER A 139 -2.05 -13.34 8.45
N LYS A 140 -1.34 -13.70 9.52
CA LYS A 140 -0.97 -15.11 9.82
C LYS A 140 -2.19 -16.04 9.95
N ARG A 141 -3.40 -15.50 10.05
CA ARG A 141 -4.66 -16.26 10.04
C ARG A 141 -5.12 -16.67 8.63
N SER A 142 -4.50 -16.15 7.58
CA SER A 142 -4.79 -16.52 6.19
C SER A 142 -4.43 -17.98 5.94
N SER A 143 -5.27 -18.71 5.20
CA SER A 143 -4.96 -20.09 4.76
C SER A 143 -3.74 -20.18 3.84
N ARG A 144 -3.25 -19.04 3.35
CA ARG A 144 -2.02 -18.96 2.55
C ARG A 144 -0.74 -18.82 3.41
N TYR A 145 -0.87 -18.52 4.69
CA TYR A 145 0.27 -18.47 5.60
C TYR A 145 0.99 -19.82 5.64
N GLY A 146 2.31 -19.81 5.53
CA GLY A 146 3.13 -21.02 5.48
C GLY A 146 3.16 -21.73 4.11
N LYS A 147 2.54 -21.17 3.06
CA LYS A 147 2.60 -21.72 1.70
C LYS A 147 3.70 -21.03 0.88
N GLY A 148 4.33 -21.80 -0.02
CA GLY A 148 5.48 -21.34 -0.82
C GLY A 148 6.83 -21.59 -0.13
N ILE A 149 7.89 -21.02 -0.68
CA ILE A 149 9.26 -21.17 -0.18
C ILE A 149 9.44 -20.20 1.00
N LYS A 150 9.77 -20.72 2.19
CA LYS A 150 10.11 -19.88 3.35
C LYS A 150 11.45 -19.17 3.09
N VAL A 151 11.44 -17.84 3.10
CA VAL A 151 12.60 -16.99 2.84
C VAL A 151 13.20 -16.45 4.16
N GLU A 152 12.35 -16.13 5.10
CA GLU A 152 12.68 -15.78 6.49
C GLU A 152 11.43 -16.03 7.36
N GLU A 153 11.49 -15.71 8.67
CA GLU A 153 10.33 -15.89 9.54
C GLU A 153 9.14 -15.06 9.02
N ASP A 154 7.97 -15.72 8.91
CA ASP A 154 6.71 -15.13 8.45
C ASP A 154 6.74 -14.57 7.00
N THR A 155 7.81 -14.82 6.22
CA THR A 155 7.94 -14.39 4.83
C THR A 155 8.12 -15.56 3.89
N PHE A 156 7.22 -15.66 2.92
CA PHE A 156 7.18 -16.75 1.95
C PHE A 156 7.20 -16.19 0.53
N MET A 157 7.82 -16.90 -0.39
CA MET A 157 7.86 -16.60 -1.81
C MET A 157 6.92 -17.53 -2.56
N ASP A 158 6.03 -16.97 -3.38
CA ASP A 158 5.12 -17.77 -4.20
C ASP A 158 5.90 -18.57 -5.26
N GLU A 159 5.63 -19.88 -5.32
CA GLU A 159 6.28 -20.81 -6.28
C GLU A 159 5.53 -20.90 -7.60
N PHE A 160 4.26 -20.59 -7.61
CA PHE A 160 3.36 -20.77 -8.75
C PHE A 160 2.46 -19.55 -8.94
N GLY A 161 1.83 -19.49 -10.11
CA GLY A 161 0.85 -18.47 -10.43
C GLY A 161 1.45 -17.13 -10.85
N PRO A 162 0.61 -16.09 -10.92
CA PRO A 162 1.01 -14.77 -11.41
C PRO A 162 2.06 -14.07 -10.55
N GLU A 163 2.08 -14.36 -9.25
CA GLU A 163 2.99 -13.77 -8.26
C GLU A 163 4.19 -14.68 -7.96
N LYS A 164 4.51 -15.65 -8.85
CA LYS A 164 5.70 -16.49 -8.71
C LYS A 164 6.95 -15.62 -8.53
N GLY A 165 7.73 -15.91 -7.51
CA GLY A 165 8.94 -15.17 -7.15
C GLY A 165 8.68 -13.93 -6.27
N ILE A 166 7.42 -13.57 -6.03
CA ILE A 166 7.08 -12.43 -5.16
C ILE A 166 7.05 -12.88 -3.70
N LEU A 167 7.60 -12.01 -2.85
CA LEU A 167 7.57 -12.19 -1.40
C LEU A 167 6.22 -11.77 -0.82
N HIS A 168 5.77 -12.52 0.18
CA HIS A 168 4.60 -12.20 0.99
C HIS A 168 4.97 -12.31 2.47
N HIS A 169 5.03 -11.18 3.16
CA HIS A 169 5.21 -11.14 4.60
C HIS A 169 3.87 -11.15 5.30
N TYR A 170 3.72 -12.03 6.30
CA TYR A 170 2.51 -12.20 7.09
C TYR A 170 2.74 -11.70 8.50
N VAL A 171 1.77 -10.99 9.04
CA VAL A 171 1.87 -10.36 10.35
C VAL A 171 0.71 -10.75 11.26
N ASP A 172 0.90 -10.55 12.54
CA ASP A 172 -0.17 -10.47 13.54
C ASP A 172 -0.29 -9.04 14.10
N LYS A 173 -1.28 -8.83 14.98
CA LYS A 173 -1.49 -7.50 15.57
C LYS A 173 -0.36 -7.09 16.52
N GLU A 174 0.32 -8.03 17.16
CA GLU A 174 1.40 -7.74 18.07
C GLU A 174 2.62 -7.20 17.31
N GLU A 175 2.98 -7.84 16.22
CA GLU A 175 4.05 -7.38 15.34
C GLU A 175 3.76 -5.98 14.79
N LEU A 176 2.53 -5.72 14.34
CA LEU A 176 2.14 -4.39 13.85
C LEU A 176 2.16 -3.31 14.95
N ARG A 177 1.79 -3.64 16.19
CA ARG A 177 1.95 -2.69 17.30
C ARG A 177 3.41 -2.34 17.57
N LYS A 178 4.31 -3.31 17.48
CA LYS A 178 5.76 -3.06 17.59
C LYS A 178 6.27 -2.20 16.41
N LEU A 179 5.80 -2.50 15.20
CA LEU A 179 6.16 -1.77 14.00
C LEU A 179 5.70 -0.30 14.03
N PHE A 180 4.53 -0.04 14.60
CA PHE A 180 3.94 1.30 14.70
C PHE A 180 4.11 1.96 16.09
N LYS A 181 5.10 1.54 16.88
CA LYS A 181 5.31 2.02 18.27
C LYS A 181 5.49 3.53 18.39
N ASP A 182 6.00 4.19 17.33
CA ASP A 182 6.27 5.62 17.31
C ASP A 182 5.06 6.47 16.86
N PHE A 183 3.96 5.83 16.45
CA PHE A 183 2.71 6.50 16.10
C PHE A 183 1.83 6.72 17.33
N GLU A 184 1.15 7.89 17.39
CA GLU A 184 0.30 8.26 18.52
C GLU A 184 -0.96 7.37 18.64
N LYS A 185 -1.57 7.02 17.49
CA LYS A 185 -2.77 6.17 17.46
C LYS A 185 -2.57 5.00 16.50
N VAL A 186 -2.86 3.80 16.99
CA VAL A 186 -2.75 2.56 16.21
C VAL A 186 -4.06 1.81 16.23
N ASN A 187 -4.78 1.85 15.11
CA ASN A 187 -6.05 1.15 14.94
C ASN A 187 -5.86 -0.03 13.97
N LEU A 188 -6.07 -1.26 14.48
CA LEU A 188 -5.85 -2.50 13.73
C LEU A 188 -7.14 -3.33 13.69
N LYS A 189 -7.70 -3.50 12.49
CA LYS A 189 -8.89 -4.32 12.25
C LYS A 189 -8.53 -5.56 11.44
N ILE A 190 -8.97 -6.73 11.86
CA ILE A 190 -8.88 -7.95 11.03
C ILE A 190 -10.09 -7.98 10.12
N GLU A 191 -9.86 -8.21 8.83
CA GLU A 191 -10.89 -8.47 7.84
C GLU A 191 -10.67 -9.86 7.24
N GLU A 192 -11.70 -10.68 7.26
CA GLU A 192 -11.69 -12.06 6.81
C GLU A 192 -12.78 -12.29 5.78
N GLU A 193 -12.42 -12.98 4.73
CA GLU A 193 -13.30 -13.34 3.62
C GLU A 193 -13.01 -14.80 3.20
N LYS A 194 -14.05 -15.58 3.07
CA LYS A 194 -13.92 -16.90 2.43
C LYS A 194 -13.96 -16.71 0.91
N VAL A 195 -12.92 -17.16 0.24
CA VAL A 195 -12.81 -17.13 -1.23
C VAL A 195 -12.60 -18.57 -1.67
N ASP A 196 -13.61 -19.18 -2.27
CA ASP A 196 -13.62 -20.59 -2.60
C ASP A 196 -13.26 -21.46 -1.37
N ASN A 197 -12.14 -22.18 -1.44
CA ASN A 197 -11.70 -23.11 -0.40
C ASN A 197 -10.64 -22.52 0.53
N TYR A 198 -10.38 -21.21 0.50
CA TYR A 198 -9.39 -20.59 1.37
C TYR A 198 -9.93 -19.37 2.14
N LEU A 199 -9.38 -19.16 3.33
CA LEU A 199 -9.63 -17.98 4.13
C LEU A 199 -8.62 -16.88 3.74
N ARG A 200 -9.11 -15.79 3.16
CA ARG A 200 -8.34 -14.56 3.00
C ARG A 200 -8.46 -13.76 4.30
N SER A 201 -7.37 -13.60 5.02
CA SER A 201 -7.33 -12.78 6.23
C SER A 201 -6.30 -11.67 6.07
N ARG A 202 -6.71 -10.44 6.38
CA ARG A 202 -5.89 -9.22 6.30
C ARG A 202 -6.02 -8.43 7.59
N ILE A 203 -4.98 -7.69 7.94
CA ILE A 203 -5.04 -6.68 8.98
C ILE A 203 -4.99 -5.32 8.30
N ILE A 204 -6.02 -4.52 8.55
CA ILE A 204 -6.11 -3.13 8.11
C ILE A 204 -5.54 -2.28 9.22
N ALA A 205 -4.55 -1.47 8.91
CA ALA A 205 -3.92 -0.53 9.82
C ALA A 205 -4.29 0.90 9.42
N VAL A 206 -4.88 1.63 10.36
CA VAL A 206 -5.06 3.08 10.27
C VAL A 206 -4.33 3.68 11.47
N VAL A 207 -3.24 4.37 11.20
CA VAL A 207 -2.38 4.92 12.25
C VAL A 207 -2.21 6.43 12.08
N GLU A 208 -1.99 7.16 13.17
CA GLU A 208 -1.83 8.61 13.19
C GLU A 208 -0.49 8.96 13.84
N LYS A 209 0.28 9.87 13.20
CA LYS A 209 1.56 10.38 13.72
C LYS A 209 1.35 11.53 14.68
#